data_16b32f1fdf88bc88c58471dd101c394a
#
_entry.id   16b32f1fdf88bc88c58471dd101c394a
#
_cell.length_a   1.000
_cell.length_b   1.000
_cell.length_c   1.000
_cell.angle_alpha   90.00
_cell.angle_beta   90.00
_cell.angle_gamma   90.00
#
_symmetry.space_group_name_H-M   'P 1'
#
loop_
_entity.id
_entity.type
_entity.pdbx_description
1 polymer ?
#
loop_
_entity_poly.entity_id
_entity_poly.type
_entity_poly.pdbx_seq_one_letter_code
_entity_poly.pdbx_strand_id
1 'polypeptide(L)'
;MNLKKDKRRIEKKSSRTAAMTCVCRASSFYEKSPYYKSNDNIALQLLPKFIHLLIKSKRIRSFLLKKLIPKGIYEYVIARTKVVDEIFLNAISDNFNQILLFGAGFDSRGIRLIGENEKTSIFELDVTTTISDKLKQYKKRKIDLGKIIFVEIDFNTEKIEDKLKMAGFQYNKKRIRK
;
A
#
# COMPACT_ATOMS: atom_id res chain seq x y z
N MET A 1 -2.31 18.53 -22.74
CA MET A 1 -1.98 17.31 -21.98
C MET A 1 -2.89 16.19 -22.43
N ASN A 2 -2.36 15.08 -22.94
CA ASN A 2 -3.09 14.14 -23.80
C ASN A 2 -3.80 13.08 -22.93
N LEU A 3 -5.01 13.37 -22.43
CA LEU A 3 -5.85 12.55 -21.56
C LEU A 3 -6.06 11.09 -22.09
N LYS A 4 -6.14 10.90 -23.42
CA LYS A 4 -6.27 9.57 -24.04
C LYS A 4 -5.02 8.71 -23.87
N LYS A 5 -3.82 9.30 -23.87
CA LYS A 5 -2.55 8.58 -23.71
C LYS A 5 -2.32 8.13 -22.26
N ASP A 6 -2.78 8.94 -21.30
CA ASP A 6 -2.73 8.60 -19.87
C ASP A 6 -3.74 7.51 -19.48
N LYS A 7 -4.95 7.53 -20.06
CA LYS A 7 -5.98 6.51 -19.84
C LYS A 7 -5.50 5.12 -20.25
N ARG A 8 -4.92 4.96 -21.45
CA ARG A 8 -4.34 3.69 -21.93
C ARG A 8 -3.15 3.21 -21.10
N ARG A 9 -2.44 4.09 -20.40
CA ARG A 9 -1.30 3.74 -19.54
C ARG A 9 -1.77 3.17 -18.21
N ILE A 10 -2.80 3.75 -17.60
CA ILE A 10 -3.42 3.27 -16.35
C ILE A 10 -4.00 1.87 -16.55
N GLU A 11 -4.60 1.61 -17.70
CA GLU A 11 -5.18 0.31 -18.07
C GLU A 11 -4.13 -0.80 -18.29
N LYS A 12 -2.87 -0.45 -18.59
CA LYS A 12 -1.83 -1.42 -19.01
C LYS A 12 -0.69 -1.64 -18.03
N LYS A 13 -0.48 -0.75 -17.07
CA LYS A 13 0.68 -0.82 -16.15
C LYS A 13 0.29 -0.36 -14.76
N SER A 14 0.74 -1.10 -13.75
CA SER A 14 0.63 -0.68 -12.36
C SER A 14 1.29 0.67 -12.11
N SER A 15 0.84 1.36 -11.06
CA SER A 15 1.30 2.70 -10.71
C SER A 15 2.82 2.73 -10.43
N ARG A 16 3.56 3.54 -11.19
CA ARG A 16 4.98 3.81 -10.94
C ARG A 16 5.21 4.42 -9.56
N THR A 17 4.30 5.27 -9.11
CA THR A 17 4.32 5.88 -7.77
C THR A 17 4.15 4.81 -6.70
N ALA A 18 3.21 3.86 -6.86
CA ALA A 18 3.03 2.75 -5.95
C ALA A 18 4.29 1.88 -5.85
N ALA A 19 4.94 1.57 -6.98
CA ALA A 19 6.20 0.83 -7.00
C ALA A 19 7.34 1.60 -6.30
N MET A 20 7.47 2.90 -6.57
CA MET A 20 8.48 3.76 -5.95
C MET A 20 8.31 3.83 -4.42
N THR A 21 7.11 4.08 -3.93
CA THR A 21 6.84 4.13 -2.48
C THR A 21 7.06 2.77 -1.82
N CYS A 22 6.76 1.66 -2.51
CA CYS A 22 7.05 0.32 -2.05
C CYS A 22 8.57 0.09 -1.91
N VAL A 23 9.39 0.52 -2.89
CA VAL A 23 10.86 0.44 -2.81
C VAL A 23 11.39 1.26 -1.64
N CYS A 24 10.84 2.46 -1.38
CA CYS A 24 11.23 3.27 -0.23
C CYS A 24 10.98 2.53 1.09
N ARG A 25 9.77 1.98 1.29
CA ARG A 25 9.42 1.24 2.51
C ARG A 25 10.26 -0.03 2.68
N ALA A 26 10.43 -0.80 1.61
CA ALA A 26 11.28 -1.98 1.61
C ALA A 26 12.75 -1.65 1.92
N SER A 27 13.26 -0.54 1.40
CA SER A 27 14.61 -0.06 1.70
C SER A 27 14.76 0.35 3.16
N SER A 28 13.75 1.03 3.69
CA SER A 28 13.67 1.49 5.08
C SER A 28 13.68 0.34 6.10
N PHE A 29 13.20 -0.84 5.74
CA PHE A 29 13.26 -2.03 6.60
C PHE A 29 14.69 -2.38 7.01
N TYR A 30 15.68 -2.12 6.14
CA TYR A 30 17.11 -2.38 6.40
C TYR A 30 17.84 -1.23 7.09
N GLU A 31 17.16 -0.10 7.37
CA GLU A 31 17.81 1.02 8.06
C GLU A 31 18.00 0.72 9.54
N LYS A 32 19.12 1.20 10.10
CA LYS A 32 19.44 1.05 11.53
C LYS A 32 18.87 2.20 12.37
N SER A 33 18.85 3.41 11.79
CA SER A 33 18.34 4.60 12.49
C SER A 33 16.83 4.49 12.69
N PRO A 34 16.33 4.69 13.92
CA PRO A 34 14.89 4.68 14.21
C PRO A 34 14.10 5.68 13.37
N TYR A 35 14.71 6.81 12.99
CA TYR A 35 14.06 7.82 12.14
C TYR A 35 13.71 7.28 10.75
N TYR A 36 14.58 6.44 10.17
CA TYR A 36 14.44 5.92 8.83
C TYR A 36 13.95 4.47 8.78
N LYS A 37 13.93 3.78 9.91
CA LYS A 37 13.49 2.39 9.97
C LYS A 37 11.97 2.30 9.92
N SER A 38 11.45 1.48 8.99
CA SER A 38 10.08 0.99 9.01
C SER A 38 10.07 -0.50 9.33
N ASN A 39 8.95 -0.99 9.86
CA ASN A 39 8.75 -2.41 10.11
C ASN A 39 7.99 -3.09 8.95
N ASP A 40 8.09 -2.54 7.73
CA ASP A 40 7.38 -3.06 6.56
C ASP A 40 8.15 -4.19 5.87
N ASN A 41 8.12 -5.36 6.48
CA ASN A 41 8.67 -6.60 5.91
C ASN A 41 7.86 -7.09 4.70
N ILE A 42 6.58 -6.73 4.62
CA ILE A 42 5.70 -7.11 3.51
C ILE A 42 6.06 -6.34 2.24
N ALA A 43 6.48 -5.06 2.35
CA ALA A 43 6.96 -4.31 1.18
C ALA A 43 8.11 -5.02 0.46
N LEU A 44 8.99 -5.71 1.18
CA LEU A 44 10.04 -6.55 0.59
C LEU A 44 9.49 -7.68 -0.28
N GLN A 45 8.36 -8.24 0.13
CA GLN A 45 7.74 -9.36 -0.55
C GLN A 45 6.93 -8.92 -1.76
N LEU A 46 6.49 -7.67 -1.80
CA LEU A 46 5.82 -7.06 -2.95
C LEU A 46 6.79 -6.72 -4.10
N LEU A 47 8.08 -6.63 -3.81
CA LEU A 47 9.09 -6.35 -4.82
C LEU A 47 9.54 -7.61 -5.59
N PRO A 48 9.96 -7.48 -6.84
CA PRO A 48 10.68 -8.54 -7.56
C PRO A 48 11.89 -9.04 -6.76
N LYS A 49 12.16 -10.36 -6.81
CA LYS A 49 13.24 -10.99 -6.03
C LYS A 49 14.61 -10.33 -6.24
N PHE A 50 14.92 -9.91 -7.46
CA PHE A 50 16.20 -9.26 -7.76
C PHE A 50 16.33 -7.89 -7.10
N ILE A 51 15.25 -7.09 -7.05
CA ILE A 51 15.23 -5.80 -6.35
C ILE A 51 15.44 -6.01 -4.85
N HIS A 52 14.71 -6.99 -4.26
CA HIS A 52 14.89 -7.34 -2.86
C HIS A 52 16.35 -7.70 -2.56
N LEU A 53 17.02 -8.50 -3.41
CA LEU A 53 18.42 -8.85 -3.23
C LEU A 53 19.34 -7.63 -3.30
N LEU A 54 19.12 -6.73 -4.24
CA LEU A 54 19.92 -5.52 -4.42
C LEU A 54 19.83 -4.58 -3.21
N ILE A 55 18.63 -4.36 -2.67
CA ILE A 55 18.44 -3.42 -1.54
C ILE A 55 18.95 -3.95 -0.20
N LYS A 56 19.29 -5.24 -0.07
CA LYS A 56 19.98 -5.77 1.12
C LYS A 56 21.33 -5.09 1.35
N SER A 57 22.10 -4.86 0.27
CA SER A 57 23.39 -4.17 0.37
C SER A 57 23.18 -2.68 0.66
N LYS A 58 23.75 -2.17 1.77
CA LYS A 58 23.66 -0.76 2.15
C LYS A 58 24.20 0.16 1.04
N ARG A 59 25.32 -0.21 0.40
CA ARG A 59 25.94 0.59 -0.68
C ARG A 59 25.03 0.68 -1.90
N ILE A 60 24.52 -0.47 -2.37
CA ILE A 60 23.62 -0.54 -3.53
C ILE A 60 22.31 0.18 -3.23
N ARG A 61 21.70 -0.05 -2.07
CA ARG A 61 20.48 0.61 -1.63
C ARG A 61 20.62 2.12 -1.62
N SER A 62 21.70 2.66 -1.00
CA SER A 62 21.97 4.09 -0.97
C SER A 62 22.14 4.68 -2.37
N PHE A 63 22.87 4.00 -3.25
CA PHE A 63 23.04 4.41 -4.63
C PHE A 63 21.71 4.45 -5.40
N LEU A 64 20.91 3.38 -5.30
CA LEU A 64 19.60 3.29 -5.96
C LEU A 64 18.64 4.37 -5.48
N LEU A 65 18.55 4.58 -4.16
CA LEU A 65 17.69 5.62 -3.60
C LEU A 65 18.11 7.00 -4.09
N LYS A 66 19.40 7.33 -4.06
CA LYS A 66 19.88 8.63 -4.56
C LYS A 66 19.66 8.84 -6.06
N LYS A 67 19.76 7.78 -6.87
CA LYS A 67 19.63 7.88 -8.32
C LYS A 67 18.18 7.86 -8.81
N LEU A 68 17.31 7.07 -8.15
CA LEU A 68 15.95 6.80 -8.63
C LEU A 68 14.88 7.59 -7.90
N ILE A 69 15.15 8.04 -6.68
CA ILE A 69 14.18 8.73 -5.83
C ILE A 69 14.57 10.21 -5.74
N PRO A 70 13.68 11.14 -6.07
CA PRO A 70 13.95 12.56 -5.90
C PRO A 70 14.30 12.90 -4.44
N LYS A 71 15.18 13.89 -4.26
CA LYS A 71 15.61 14.35 -2.92
C LYS A 71 14.41 14.70 -2.03
N GLY A 72 14.41 14.22 -0.81
CA GLY A 72 13.34 14.44 0.18
C GLY A 72 12.15 13.49 0.07
N ILE A 73 11.96 12.80 -1.06
CA ILE A 73 10.81 11.88 -1.23
C ILE A 73 10.99 10.62 -0.38
N TYR A 74 12.20 10.11 -0.22
CA TYR A 74 12.44 8.94 0.63
C TYR A 74 12.03 9.24 2.08
N GLU A 75 12.52 10.33 2.64
CA GLU A 75 12.24 10.79 3.99
C GLU A 75 10.74 11.05 4.18
N TYR A 76 10.12 11.73 3.22
CA TYR A 76 8.68 11.97 3.21
C TYR A 76 7.88 10.66 3.24
N VAL A 77 8.21 9.69 2.39
CA VAL A 77 7.51 8.39 2.34
C VAL A 77 7.62 7.67 3.68
N ILE A 78 8.81 7.71 4.34
CA ILE A 78 9.00 7.02 5.62
C ILE A 78 8.25 7.72 6.74
N ALA A 79 8.33 9.05 6.84
CA ALA A 79 7.58 9.82 7.83
C ALA A 79 6.07 9.60 7.67
N ARG A 80 5.55 9.73 6.45
CA ARG A 80 4.15 9.45 6.13
C ARG A 80 3.75 8.01 6.49
N THR A 81 4.62 7.03 6.22
CA THR A 81 4.34 5.63 6.53
C THR A 81 4.11 5.45 8.02
N LYS A 82 4.98 6.01 8.87
CA LYS A 82 4.87 5.90 10.33
C LYS A 82 3.60 6.55 10.86
N VAL A 83 3.30 7.78 10.42
CA VAL A 83 2.08 8.50 10.85
C VAL A 83 0.82 7.72 10.46
N VAL A 84 0.76 7.22 9.22
CA VAL A 84 -0.41 6.45 8.77
C VAL A 84 -0.48 5.07 9.42
N ASP A 85 0.65 4.44 9.76
CA ASP A 85 0.68 3.21 10.55
C ASP A 85 0.08 3.42 11.94
N GLU A 86 0.44 4.53 12.60
CA GLU A 86 -0.12 4.90 13.91
C GLU A 86 -1.63 5.14 13.83
N ILE A 87 -2.10 5.91 12.83
CA ILE A 87 -3.53 6.14 12.61
C ILE A 87 -4.26 4.81 12.39
N PHE A 88 -3.66 3.89 11.62
CA PHE A 88 -4.24 2.59 11.34
C PHE A 88 -4.36 1.71 12.60
N LEU A 89 -3.30 1.67 13.41
CA LEU A 89 -3.29 0.93 14.68
C LEU A 89 -4.29 1.52 15.68
N ASN A 90 -4.39 2.85 15.76
CA ASN A 90 -5.38 3.51 16.61
C ASN A 90 -6.81 3.17 16.16
N ALA A 91 -7.08 3.13 14.86
CA ALA A 91 -8.39 2.73 14.35
C ALA A 91 -8.73 1.28 14.73
N ILE A 92 -7.77 0.37 14.68
CA ILE A 92 -7.97 -1.02 15.15
C ILE A 92 -8.23 -1.05 16.65
N SER A 93 -7.44 -0.33 17.45
CA SER A 93 -7.59 -0.25 18.91
C SER A 93 -8.92 0.35 19.33
N ASP A 94 -9.41 1.35 18.60
CA ASP A 94 -10.71 1.99 18.80
C ASP A 94 -11.89 1.14 18.30
N ASN A 95 -11.62 -0.10 17.84
CA ASN A 95 -12.62 -1.05 17.34
C ASN A 95 -13.41 -0.54 16.12
N PHE A 96 -12.76 0.11 15.18
CA PHE A 96 -13.36 0.40 13.89
C PHE A 96 -13.64 -0.92 13.16
N ASN A 97 -14.88 -1.13 12.76
CA ASN A 97 -15.27 -2.34 12.04
C ASN A 97 -14.79 -2.36 10.59
N GLN A 98 -14.49 -1.19 10.03
CA GLN A 98 -14.09 -1.04 8.63
C GLN A 98 -13.05 0.07 8.49
N ILE A 99 -11.98 -0.23 7.75
CA ILE A 99 -10.94 0.73 7.36
C ILE A 99 -10.91 0.80 5.83
N LEU A 100 -10.83 2.01 5.29
CA LEU A 100 -10.86 2.25 3.86
C LEU A 100 -9.55 2.91 3.41
N LEU A 101 -8.85 2.28 2.48
CA LEU A 101 -7.59 2.75 1.91
C LEU A 101 -7.80 3.12 0.44
N PHE A 102 -7.81 4.42 0.15
CA PHE A 102 -7.91 4.95 -1.21
C PHE A 102 -6.55 4.97 -1.91
N GLY A 103 -6.51 4.52 -3.17
CA GLY A 103 -5.26 4.46 -3.92
C GLY A 103 -4.24 3.58 -3.20
N ALA A 104 -4.68 2.41 -2.71
CA ALA A 104 -3.88 1.56 -1.82
C ALA A 104 -2.55 1.13 -2.45
N GLY A 105 -2.47 1.03 -3.77
CA GLY A 105 -1.22 0.67 -4.45
C GLY A 105 -0.65 -0.64 -3.93
N PHE A 106 0.63 -0.59 -3.58
CA PHE A 106 1.32 -1.67 -2.88
C PHE A 106 1.34 -1.45 -1.35
N ASP A 107 0.26 -0.90 -0.77
CA ASP A 107 0.13 -0.79 0.67
C ASP A 107 0.15 -2.19 1.33
N SER A 108 0.77 -2.29 2.48
CA SER A 108 0.96 -3.55 3.20
C SER A 108 0.27 -3.59 4.56
N ARG A 109 -0.38 -2.48 4.96
CA ARG A 109 -0.96 -2.31 6.30
C ARG A 109 -2.00 -3.36 6.61
N GLY A 110 -2.85 -3.67 5.63
CA GLY A 110 -3.88 -4.68 5.77
C GLY A 110 -3.34 -6.06 6.15
N ILE A 111 -2.13 -6.41 5.70
CA ILE A 111 -1.46 -7.65 6.09
C ILE A 111 -0.63 -7.46 7.35
N ARG A 112 0.13 -6.36 7.41
CA ARG A 112 1.20 -6.18 8.40
C ARG A 112 0.69 -5.77 9.77
N LEU A 113 -0.38 -4.99 9.83
CA LEU A 113 -0.84 -4.34 11.07
C LEU A 113 -2.13 -4.92 11.63
N ILE A 114 -2.88 -5.69 10.85
CA ILE A 114 -4.16 -6.23 11.35
C ILE A 114 -3.96 -7.31 12.42
N GLY A 115 -2.85 -8.06 12.33
CA GLY A 115 -2.56 -9.15 13.25
C GLY A 115 -3.71 -10.16 13.32
N GLU A 116 -4.09 -10.58 14.53
CA GLU A 116 -5.20 -11.49 14.81
C GLU A 116 -6.55 -10.78 14.98
N ASN A 117 -6.63 -9.48 14.59
CA ASN A 117 -7.89 -8.74 14.70
C ASN A 117 -8.89 -9.23 13.65
N GLU A 118 -9.83 -10.04 14.10
CA GLU A 118 -10.91 -10.57 13.26
C GLU A 118 -12.11 -9.64 13.09
N LYS A 119 -12.17 -8.52 13.80
CA LYS A 119 -13.34 -7.61 13.81
C LYS A 119 -13.32 -6.56 12.70
N THR A 120 -12.11 -6.16 12.26
CA THR A 120 -11.93 -5.06 11.31
C THR A 120 -11.80 -5.60 9.88
N SER A 121 -12.67 -5.19 8.97
CA SER A 121 -12.54 -5.42 7.53
C SER A 121 -11.77 -4.27 6.89
N ILE A 122 -10.84 -4.59 5.99
CA ILE A 122 -10.03 -3.58 5.29
C ILE A 122 -10.41 -3.57 3.82
N PHE A 123 -10.83 -2.40 3.33
CA PHE A 123 -11.16 -2.18 1.94
C PHE A 123 -10.02 -1.42 1.26
N GLU A 124 -9.36 -2.06 0.30
CA GLU A 124 -8.30 -1.46 -0.49
C GLU A 124 -8.80 -1.13 -1.89
N LEU A 125 -8.89 0.16 -2.21
CA LEU A 125 -9.33 0.65 -3.50
C LEU A 125 -8.14 1.05 -4.35
N ASP A 126 -8.05 0.53 -5.57
CA ASP A 126 -7.09 0.97 -6.59
C ASP A 126 -7.54 0.51 -7.98
N VAL A 127 -6.81 0.94 -9.00
CA VAL A 127 -7.06 0.49 -10.37
C VAL A 127 -6.74 -1.00 -10.54
N THR A 128 -7.52 -1.67 -11.39
CA THR A 128 -7.42 -3.13 -11.64
C THR A 128 -6.00 -3.62 -11.87
N THR A 129 -5.20 -2.89 -12.66
CA THR A 129 -3.81 -3.29 -12.96
C THR A 129 -2.93 -3.33 -11.72
N THR A 130 -3.06 -2.36 -10.82
CA THR A 130 -2.28 -2.28 -9.59
C THR A 130 -2.69 -3.38 -8.60
N ILE A 131 -4.00 -3.59 -8.41
CA ILE A 131 -4.53 -4.67 -7.57
C ILE A 131 -4.08 -6.04 -8.09
N SER A 132 -4.23 -6.28 -9.40
CA SER A 132 -3.81 -7.55 -10.02
C SER A 132 -2.32 -7.83 -9.81
N ASP A 133 -1.45 -6.84 -9.98
CA ASP A 133 -0.02 -7.02 -9.76
C ASP A 133 0.32 -7.27 -8.30
N LYS A 134 -0.35 -6.60 -7.37
CA LYS A 134 -0.23 -6.83 -5.92
C LYS A 134 -0.64 -8.25 -5.55
N LEU A 135 -1.81 -8.69 -6.01
CA LEU A 135 -2.34 -10.05 -5.77
C LEU A 135 -1.43 -11.13 -6.35
N LYS A 136 -0.86 -10.92 -7.55
CA LYS A 136 0.15 -11.82 -8.12
C LYS A 136 1.35 -12.00 -7.19
N GLN A 137 1.85 -10.91 -6.58
CA GLN A 137 2.97 -11.00 -5.64
C GLN A 137 2.57 -11.75 -4.36
N TYR A 138 1.41 -11.43 -3.79
CA TYR A 138 0.91 -12.14 -2.61
C TYR A 138 0.73 -13.64 -2.86
N LYS A 139 0.09 -14.02 -3.97
CA LYS A 139 -0.07 -15.42 -4.38
C LYS A 139 1.27 -16.13 -4.54
N LYS A 140 2.24 -15.49 -5.23
CA LYS A 140 3.59 -16.04 -5.44
C LYS A 140 4.36 -16.28 -4.14
N ARG A 141 4.05 -15.51 -3.10
CA ARG A 141 4.70 -15.58 -1.78
C ARG A 141 3.88 -16.35 -0.76
N LYS A 142 2.70 -16.87 -1.15
CA LYS A 142 1.76 -17.57 -0.27
C LYS A 142 1.39 -16.74 0.96
N ILE A 143 1.19 -15.44 0.78
CA ILE A 143 0.77 -14.52 1.85
C ILE A 143 -0.74 -14.69 2.03
N ASP A 144 -1.15 -14.91 3.27
CA ASP A 144 -2.55 -14.88 3.65
C ASP A 144 -3.09 -13.45 3.59
N LEU A 145 -4.22 -13.27 2.93
CA LEU A 145 -4.86 -11.97 2.73
C LEU A 145 -5.81 -11.61 3.88
N GLY A 146 -6.12 -12.56 4.76
CA GLY A 146 -7.04 -12.33 5.87
C GLY A 146 -8.37 -11.73 5.42
N LYS A 147 -8.78 -10.61 6.03
CA LYS A 147 -10.04 -9.90 5.76
C LYS A 147 -9.87 -8.66 4.88
N ILE A 148 -8.89 -8.67 3.98
CA ILE A 148 -8.73 -7.58 3.01
C ILE A 148 -9.68 -7.80 1.84
N ILE A 149 -10.45 -6.77 1.55
CA ILE A 149 -11.38 -6.70 0.42
C ILE A 149 -10.79 -5.75 -0.62
N PHE A 150 -10.38 -6.31 -1.76
CA PHE A 150 -9.85 -5.51 -2.86
C PHE A 150 -10.98 -5.01 -3.73
N VAL A 151 -11.04 -3.69 -3.93
CA VAL A 151 -12.07 -3.01 -4.70
C VAL A 151 -11.44 -2.36 -5.92
N GLU A 152 -11.60 -3.01 -7.06
CA GLU A 152 -11.12 -2.48 -8.34
C GLU A 152 -12.00 -1.32 -8.81
N ILE A 153 -11.36 -0.17 -9.06
CA ILE A 153 -12.06 1.05 -9.46
C ILE A 153 -11.25 1.91 -10.43
N ASP A 154 -11.90 2.41 -11.47
CA ASP A 154 -11.42 3.56 -12.22
C ASP A 154 -12.00 4.84 -11.63
N PHE A 155 -11.19 5.55 -10.82
CA PHE A 155 -11.61 6.79 -10.15
C PHE A 155 -12.08 7.92 -11.10
N ASN A 156 -11.83 7.78 -12.42
CA ASN A 156 -12.26 8.78 -13.40
C ASN A 156 -13.66 8.52 -13.97
N THR A 157 -14.12 7.26 -13.92
CA THR A 157 -15.33 6.84 -14.64
C THR A 157 -16.34 6.13 -13.76
N GLU A 158 -15.94 5.60 -12.61
CA GLU A 158 -16.80 4.82 -11.73
C GLU A 158 -17.07 5.56 -10.41
N LYS A 159 -18.26 5.36 -9.85
CA LYS A 159 -18.63 5.93 -8.55
C LYS A 159 -18.11 5.07 -7.41
N ILE A 160 -17.42 5.70 -6.47
CA ILE A 160 -16.82 5.04 -5.32
C ILE A 160 -17.89 4.38 -4.45
N GLU A 161 -19.01 5.07 -4.25
CA GLU A 161 -20.13 4.60 -3.43
C GLU A 161 -20.71 3.30 -3.96
N ASP A 162 -20.90 3.18 -5.27
CA ASP A 162 -21.45 1.98 -5.91
C ASP A 162 -20.50 0.80 -5.74
N LYS A 163 -19.19 1.02 -5.98
CA LYS A 163 -18.16 -0.01 -5.80
C LYS A 163 -18.04 -0.49 -4.36
N LEU A 164 -18.05 0.43 -3.41
CA LEU A 164 -17.99 0.10 -1.98
C LEU A 164 -19.23 -0.66 -1.53
N LYS A 165 -20.43 -0.25 -1.99
CA LYS A 165 -21.68 -0.95 -1.70
C LYS A 165 -21.66 -2.37 -2.24
N MET A 166 -21.23 -2.57 -3.48
CA MET A 166 -21.07 -3.89 -4.09
C MET A 166 -20.06 -4.76 -3.33
N ALA A 167 -19.00 -4.16 -2.78
CA ALA A 167 -18.01 -4.86 -1.97
C ALA A 167 -18.46 -5.13 -0.52
N GLY A 168 -19.66 -4.72 -0.12
CA GLY A 168 -20.21 -4.96 1.21
C GLY A 168 -19.81 -3.93 2.26
N PHE A 169 -19.32 -2.75 1.84
CA PHE A 169 -19.03 -1.66 2.76
C PHE A 169 -20.31 -1.09 3.38
N GLN A 170 -20.32 -0.91 4.68
CA GLN A 170 -21.50 -0.49 5.44
C GLN A 170 -21.36 0.97 5.90
N TYR A 171 -22.11 1.87 5.27
CA TYR A 171 -22.06 3.31 5.55
C TYR A 171 -22.61 3.70 6.93
N ASN A 172 -23.45 2.86 7.56
CA ASN A 172 -24.19 3.18 8.79
C ASN A 172 -23.55 2.63 10.08
N LYS A 173 -22.38 1.98 10.01
CA LYS A 173 -21.66 1.55 11.22
C LYS A 173 -20.82 2.68 11.78
N LYS A 174 -21.04 2.94 13.09
CA LYS A 174 -20.43 3.97 13.95
C LYS A 174 -19.26 4.73 13.32
N ARG A 175 -19.53 5.98 12.93
CA ARG A 175 -18.49 6.99 12.78
C ARG A 175 -18.12 7.43 14.18
N ILE A 176 -16.85 7.36 14.57
CA ILE A 176 -16.38 8.06 15.73
C ILE A 176 -16.51 9.55 15.41
N ARG A 177 -17.49 10.19 16.08
CA ARG A 177 -17.51 11.65 16.21
C ARG A 177 -16.52 11.96 17.34
N LYS A 178 -15.39 12.53 17.01
CA LYS A 178 -14.64 13.44 17.87
C LYS A 178 -14.69 14.80 17.25
#